data_903c0ddd08a6a14cd6d20b7688c49136
#
_entry.id   903c0ddd08a6a14cd6d20b7688c49136
#
_cell.length_a   1.000
_cell.length_b   1.000
_cell.length_c   1.000
_cell.angle_alpha   90.00
_cell.angle_beta   90.00
_cell.angle_gamma   90.00
#
_symmetry.space_group_name_H-M   'P 1'
#
loop_
_entity.id
_entity.type
_entity.pdbx_description
1 polymer ?
#
loop_
_entity_poly.entity_id
_entity_poly.type
_entity_poly.pdbx_seq_one_letter_code
_entity_poly.pdbx_strand_id
1 'polypeptide(L)'
;TYADVNYLGSIKDKPLQYHLQKKKRMRLHMAFISMFDVLGPEMIGPSSSHTAGACSIALLAGKMADSPITHVEFTLYQSFAKTHKGHGTDLALLGGIMGFSTDDRRIPLACSVAEERGLSYRFITDDTDSDTHPNTVDIRMVNDRNQEMTVRGESLGGGKVRIVKINQVDVDFTGEYSSL
;
A
#
# COMPACT_ATOMS: atom_id res chain seq x y z
N THR A 1 -16.38 47.29 52.30
CA THR A 1 -17.63 47.24 51.52
C THR A 1 -17.52 46.10 50.50
N TYR A 2 -18.18 45.01 50.83
CA TYR A 2 -19.23 44.28 50.11
C TYR A 2 -19.00 44.25 48.58
N ALA A 3 -18.97 43.15 47.90
CA ALA A 3 -19.87 41.99 47.70
C ALA A 3 -19.14 41.04 46.74
N ASP A 4 -19.42 39.85 46.47
CA ASP A 4 -20.36 38.82 46.75
C ASP A 4 -19.83 37.53 46.07
N VAL A 5 -19.70 36.56 46.81
CA VAL A 5 -20.20 35.17 46.72
C VAL A 5 -21.25 35.02 45.63
N ASN A 6 -20.91 34.22 44.61
CA ASN A 6 -21.81 33.23 44.00
C ASN A 6 -21.24 32.73 42.66
N TYR A 7 -20.42 31.66 42.68
CA TYR A 7 -20.35 30.74 41.55
C TYR A 7 -20.14 29.31 42.07
N LEU A 8 -21.12 28.87 42.88
CA LEU A 8 -21.36 27.48 43.19
C LEU A 8 -22.69 27.11 42.51
N GLY A 9 -22.63 26.93 41.22
CA GLY A 9 -23.75 26.52 40.39
C GLY A 9 -23.40 25.28 39.61
N SER A 10 -23.95 24.16 40.12
CA SER A 10 -24.37 23.00 39.31
C SER A 10 -23.30 22.08 38.68
N ILE A 11 -22.65 21.30 39.57
CA ILE A 11 -22.16 19.98 39.19
C ILE A 11 -23.14 18.94 39.81
N LYS A 12 -24.38 18.96 39.42
CA LYS A 12 -25.33 17.87 39.67
C LYS A 12 -26.20 17.81 38.44
N ASP A 13 -26.33 16.60 37.90
CA ASP A 13 -27.25 16.19 36.83
C ASP A 13 -26.63 16.11 35.41
N LYS A 14 -25.54 15.34 35.27
CA LYS A 14 -25.33 14.61 34.01
C LYS A 14 -25.79 13.18 34.24
N PRO A 15 -26.78 12.70 33.48
CA PRO A 15 -27.38 11.39 33.74
C PRO A 15 -26.35 10.26 33.54
N LEU A 16 -26.44 9.26 34.42
CA LEU A 16 -25.66 8.03 34.47
C LEU A 16 -25.54 7.32 33.08
N GLN A 17 -26.51 7.61 32.20
CA GLN A 17 -26.50 7.11 30.82
C GLN A 17 -25.31 7.58 29.97
N TYR A 18 -24.71 8.75 30.27
CA TYR A 18 -23.59 9.25 29.47
C TYR A 18 -22.29 8.46 29.73
N HIS A 19 -22.14 7.93 30.93
CA HIS A 19 -21.00 7.06 31.27
C HIS A 19 -21.15 5.64 30.74
N LEU A 20 -22.37 5.15 30.56
CA LEU A 20 -22.65 3.83 30.01
C LEU A 20 -22.49 3.80 28.49
N GLN A 21 -22.81 4.89 27.79
CA GLN A 21 -22.58 4.99 26.34
C GLN A 21 -21.08 5.09 25.98
N LYS A 22 -20.27 5.75 26.84
CA LYS A 22 -18.82 5.82 26.61
C LYS A 22 -18.12 4.48 26.87
N LYS A 23 -18.64 3.65 27.77
CA LYS A 23 -18.15 2.28 28.02
C LYS A 23 -18.55 1.29 26.92
N LYS A 24 -19.61 1.54 26.17
CA LYS A 24 -20.08 0.64 25.11
C LYS A 24 -19.32 0.79 23.79
N ARG A 25 -18.50 1.84 23.64
CA ARG A 25 -17.73 2.11 22.42
C ARG A 25 -16.28 1.64 22.47
N MET A 26 -15.82 1.11 23.60
CA MET A 26 -14.52 0.49 23.73
C MET A 26 -14.68 -1.04 23.67
N ARG A 27 -15.29 -1.56 22.59
CA ARG A 27 -14.96 -2.92 22.17
C ARG A 27 -13.54 -2.83 21.63
N LEU A 28 -12.58 -3.23 22.47
CA LEU A 28 -11.29 -3.65 22.02
C LEU A 28 -11.55 -4.72 20.96
N HIS A 29 -11.42 -4.37 19.68
CA HIS A 29 -11.15 -5.37 18.67
C HIS A 29 -9.73 -5.85 19.02
N MET A 30 -9.64 -6.88 19.84
CA MET A 30 -8.45 -7.72 19.84
C MET A 30 -8.46 -8.34 18.44
N ALA A 31 -7.75 -7.71 17.51
CA ALA A 31 -7.42 -8.35 16.26
C ALA A 31 -6.68 -9.62 16.63
N PHE A 32 -7.26 -10.77 16.32
CA PHE A 32 -6.58 -12.05 16.40
C PHE A 32 -5.43 -11.94 15.41
N ILE A 33 -4.22 -11.71 15.91
CA ILE A 33 -3.02 -11.74 15.08
C ILE A 33 -2.76 -13.21 14.80
N SER A 34 -3.01 -13.64 13.58
CA SER A 34 -2.65 -14.98 13.14
C SER A 34 -1.13 -15.14 13.20
N MET A 35 -0.67 -16.35 13.53
CA MET A 35 0.76 -16.69 13.46
C MET A 35 1.32 -16.42 12.05
N PHE A 36 0.51 -16.56 11.00
CA PHE A 36 0.86 -16.24 9.61
C PHE A 36 1.00 -14.73 9.37
N ASP A 37 0.33 -13.87 10.15
CA ASP A 37 0.53 -12.42 10.10
C ASP A 37 1.90 -12.01 10.67
N VAL A 38 2.48 -12.84 11.54
CA VAL A 38 3.78 -12.60 12.18
C VAL A 38 4.94 -13.16 11.33
N LEU A 39 4.73 -14.26 10.62
CA LEU A 39 5.78 -14.93 9.83
C LEU A 39 6.12 -14.20 8.52
N GLY A 40 5.25 -13.33 8.04
CA GLY A 40 5.43 -12.67 6.75
C GLY A 40 5.35 -13.62 5.56
N PRO A 41 5.32 -13.10 4.33
CA PRO A 41 5.29 -13.91 3.12
C PRO A 41 6.65 -14.55 2.83
N GLU A 42 6.67 -15.72 2.18
CA GLU A 42 7.87 -16.17 1.48
C GLU A 42 8.27 -15.13 0.43
N MET A 43 9.55 -14.72 0.44
CA MET A 43 9.97 -13.61 -0.38
C MET A 43 11.45 -13.69 -0.77
N ILE A 44 11.78 -13.19 -1.93
CA ILE A 44 13.14 -12.90 -2.36
C ILE A 44 13.41 -11.42 -2.12
N GLY A 45 14.32 -11.12 -1.19
CA GLY A 45 14.73 -9.76 -0.85
C GLY A 45 14.67 -9.46 0.65
N PRO A 46 15.20 -8.31 1.09
CA PRO A 46 15.48 -8.05 2.50
C PRO A 46 14.30 -7.47 3.30
N SER A 47 13.19 -7.08 2.64
CA SER A 47 12.14 -6.30 3.30
C SER A 47 10.73 -6.74 2.90
N SER A 48 9.90 -7.07 3.90
CA SER A 48 8.49 -7.44 3.66
C SER A 48 7.64 -6.28 3.15
N SER A 49 7.97 -5.03 3.48
CA SER A 49 7.25 -3.86 2.97
C SER A 49 7.83 -3.35 1.65
N HIS A 50 9.17 -3.27 1.54
CA HIS A 50 9.82 -2.66 0.37
C HIS A 50 10.05 -3.64 -0.78
N THR A 51 10.14 -4.93 -0.50
CA THR A 51 10.32 -5.96 -1.54
C THR A 51 9.03 -6.72 -1.79
N ALA A 52 8.54 -7.50 -0.81
CA ALA A 52 7.34 -8.31 -1.01
C ALA A 52 6.09 -7.45 -1.24
N GLY A 53 5.89 -6.38 -0.46
CA GLY A 53 4.77 -5.46 -0.66
C GLY A 53 4.80 -4.77 -2.03
N ALA A 54 5.97 -4.30 -2.48
CA ALA A 54 6.13 -3.71 -3.81
C ALA A 54 5.83 -4.71 -4.93
N CYS A 55 6.34 -5.94 -4.82
CA CYS A 55 6.06 -7.02 -5.76
C CYS A 55 4.56 -7.32 -5.83
N SER A 56 3.89 -7.43 -4.68
CA SER A 56 2.46 -7.70 -4.60
C SER A 56 1.61 -6.60 -5.22
N ILE A 57 1.94 -5.32 -4.97
CA ILE A 57 1.25 -4.18 -5.60
C ILE A 57 1.37 -4.27 -7.13
N ALA A 58 2.58 -4.47 -7.65
CA ALA A 58 2.82 -4.54 -9.08
C ALA A 58 2.17 -5.77 -9.72
N LEU A 59 2.16 -6.93 -9.03
CA LEU A 59 1.48 -8.13 -9.48
C LEU A 59 -0.03 -7.92 -9.59
N LEU A 60 -0.65 -7.24 -8.61
CA LEU A 60 -2.06 -6.88 -8.67
C LEU A 60 -2.35 -5.91 -9.83
N ALA A 61 -1.53 -4.86 -9.99
CA ALA A 61 -1.67 -3.92 -11.08
C ALA A 61 -1.56 -4.60 -12.45
N GLY A 62 -0.56 -5.48 -12.62
CA GLY A 62 -0.37 -6.24 -13.85
C GLY A 62 -1.55 -7.15 -14.20
N LYS A 63 -2.22 -7.73 -13.19
CA LYS A 63 -3.44 -8.54 -13.39
C LYS A 63 -4.66 -7.72 -13.80
N MET A 64 -4.67 -6.42 -13.58
CA MET A 64 -5.75 -5.52 -14.02
C MET A 64 -5.62 -5.12 -15.49
N ALA A 65 -4.44 -5.30 -16.09
CA ALA A 65 -4.25 -5.06 -17.51
C ALA A 65 -4.95 -6.17 -18.34
N ASP A 66 -5.76 -5.75 -19.31
CA ASP A 66 -6.54 -6.63 -20.18
C ASP A 66 -5.79 -7.09 -21.44
N SER A 67 -4.55 -6.63 -21.62
CA SER A 67 -3.65 -7.05 -22.69
C SER A 67 -2.17 -6.85 -22.31
N PRO A 68 -1.21 -7.40 -23.08
CA PRO A 68 0.21 -7.32 -22.77
C PRO A 68 0.71 -5.88 -22.55
N ILE A 69 1.40 -5.65 -21.43
CA ILE A 69 2.01 -4.35 -21.10
C ILE A 69 3.29 -4.21 -21.90
N THR A 70 3.43 -3.10 -22.63
CA THR A 70 4.62 -2.77 -23.44
C THR A 70 5.49 -1.70 -22.80
N HIS A 71 4.88 -0.85 -21.97
CA HIS A 71 5.59 0.20 -21.23
C HIS A 71 5.03 0.34 -19.82
N VAL A 72 5.91 0.54 -18.83
CA VAL A 72 5.52 0.83 -17.45
C VAL A 72 6.39 1.92 -16.84
N GLU A 73 5.75 2.83 -16.12
CA GLU A 73 6.40 3.87 -15.34
C GLU A 73 5.99 3.73 -13.87
N PHE A 74 6.98 3.71 -12.97
CA PHE A 74 6.78 3.64 -11.54
C PHE A 74 7.17 4.98 -10.92
N THR A 75 6.22 5.67 -10.31
CA THR A 75 6.51 6.85 -9.47
C THR A 75 6.52 6.44 -8.01
N LEU A 76 7.68 6.54 -7.38
CA LEU A 76 7.93 6.13 -6.01
C LEU A 76 7.87 7.33 -5.08
N TYR A 77 7.15 7.19 -3.95
CA TYR A 77 6.99 8.27 -2.98
C TYR A 77 7.75 7.98 -1.69
N GLN A 78 8.17 9.03 -1.00
CA GLN A 78 8.74 9.05 0.35
C GLN A 78 9.77 7.93 0.61
N SER A 79 9.42 6.91 1.44
CA SER A 79 10.33 5.82 1.82
C SER A 79 10.69 4.95 0.61
N PHE A 80 9.75 4.65 -0.26
CA PHE A 80 10.05 3.94 -1.52
C PHE A 80 11.01 4.73 -2.39
N ALA A 81 10.82 6.04 -2.53
CA ALA A 81 11.72 6.91 -3.30
C ALA A 81 13.15 6.88 -2.77
N LYS A 82 13.30 6.93 -1.44
CA LYS A 82 14.61 7.05 -0.77
C LYS A 82 15.41 5.75 -0.76
N THR A 83 14.73 4.59 -0.72
CA THR A 83 15.37 3.30 -0.42
C THR A 83 15.26 2.26 -1.54
N HIS A 84 14.61 2.57 -2.66
CA HIS A 84 14.23 1.59 -3.69
C HIS A 84 15.39 0.71 -4.19
N LYS A 85 16.58 1.27 -4.42
CA LYS A 85 17.74 0.49 -4.87
C LYS A 85 18.30 -0.41 -3.77
N GLY A 86 18.41 0.11 -2.53
CA GLY A 86 18.99 -0.64 -1.43
C GLY A 86 18.15 -1.82 -0.96
N HIS A 87 16.83 -1.75 -1.11
CA HIS A 87 15.90 -2.81 -0.74
C HIS A 87 15.38 -3.63 -1.93
N GLY A 88 15.85 -3.35 -3.17
CA GLY A 88 15.39 -4.06 -4.36
C GLY A 88 13.93 -3.82 -4.70
N THR A 89 13.38 -2.67 -4.28
CA THR A 89 11.98 -2.29 -4.57
C THR A 89 11.74 -2.18 -6.07
N ASP A 90 12.70 -1.62 -6.79
CA ASP A 90 12.70 -1.50 -8.25
C ASP A 90 12.60 -2.87 -8.94
N LEU A 91 13.45 -3.83 -8.54
CA LEU A 91 13.43 -5.18 -9.09
C LEU A 91 12.12 -5.92 -8.74
N ALA A 92 11.62 -5.72 -7.51
CA ALA A 92 10.38 -6.32 -7.06
C ALA A 92 9.15 -5.78 -7.82
N LEU A 93 9.07 -4.46 -8.03
CA LEU A 93 8.03 -3.83 -8.84
C LEU A 93 8.06 -4.34 -10.28
N LEU A 94 9.25 -4.35 -10.88
CA LEU A 94 9.40 -4.80 -12.27
C LEU A 94 9.11 -6.29 -12.42
N GLY A 95 9.51 -7.13 -11.44
CA GLY A 95 9.16 -8.53 -11.39
C GLY A 95 7.65 -8.76 -11.25
N GLY A 96 7.01 -8.04 -10.32
CA GLY A 96 5.58 -8.14 -10.08
C GLY A 96 4.74 -7.80 -11.32
N ILE A 97 5.09 -6.74 -12.06
CA ILE A 97 4.39 -6.35 -13.29
C ILE A 97 4.52 -7.42 -14.37
N MET A 98 5.62 -8.18 -14.37
CA MET A 98 5.84 -9.31 -15.27
C MET A 98 5.20 -10.63 -14.80
N GLY A 99 4.46 -10.60 -13.68
CA GLY A 99 3.74 -11.74 -13.14
C GLY A 99 4.55 -12.60 -12.16
N PHE A 100 5.67 -12.13 -11.63
CA PHE A 100 6.45 -12.86 -10.63
C PHE A 100 5.77 -12.79 -9.27
N SER A 101 5.75 -13.92 -8.54
CA SER A 101 5.38 -13.97 -7.13
C SER A 101 6.51 -13.42 -6.25
N THR A 102 6.22 -13.18 -4.97
CA THR A 102 7.19 -12.59 -4.02
C THR A 102 8.41 -13.49 -3.76
N ASP A 103 8.26 -14.79 -3.95
CA ASP A 103 9.28 -15.84 -3.79
C ASP A 103 9.96 -16.24 -5.11
N ASP A 104 9.63 -15.56 -6.23
CA ASP A 104 10.19 -15.90 -7.54
C ASP A 104 11.69 -15.55 -7.61
N ARG A 105 12.50 -16.57 -7.83
CA ARG A 105 13.97 -16.44 -7.90
C ARG A 105 14.47 -15.58 -9.05
N ARG A 106 13.61 -15.20 -10.00
CA ARG A 106 13.94 -14.30 -11.12
C ARG A 106 13.88 -12.83 -10.73
N ILE A 107 13.33 -12.46 -9.57
CA ILE A 107 13.25 -11.05 -9.12
C ILE A 107 14.59 -10.33 -9.24
N PRO A 108 15.75 -10.89 -8.80
CA PRO A 108 17.04 -10.23 -8.96
C PRO A 108 17.45 -9.99 -10.42
N LEU A 109 16.85 -10.71 -11.36
CA LEU A 109 17.11 -10.63 -12.81
C LEU A 109 15.99 -9.88 -13.55
N ALA A 110 15.10 -9.18 -12.84
CA ALA A 110 13.89 -8.57 -13.41
C ALA A 110 14.22 -7.61 -14.58
N CYS A 111 15.31 -6.85 -14.49
CA CYS A 111 15.75 -5.96 -15.60
C CYS A 111 16.06 -6.74 -16.87
N SER A 112 16.88 -7.80 -16.78
CA SER A 112 17.24 -8.63 -17.94
C SER A 112 16.02 -9.31 -18.55
N VAL A 113 15.11 -9.82 -17.70
CA VAL A 113 13.86 -10.45 -18.19
C VAL A 113 12.94 -9.42 -18.84
N ALA A 114 12.87 -8.19 -18.34
CA ALA A 114 12.10 -7.13 -18.97
C ALA A 114 12.65 -6.78 -20.36
N GLU A 115 13.97 -6.67 -20.50
CA GLU A 115 14.62 -6.44 -21.79
C GLU A 115 14.37 -7.58 -22.78
N GLU A 116 14.50 -8.84 -22.36
CA GLU A 116 14.19 -10.02 -23.16
C GLU A 116 12.72 -10.06 -23.64
N ARG A 117 11.79 -9.56 -22.81
CA ARG A 117 10.36 -9.48 -23.15
C ARG A 117 9.99 -8.24 -23.94
N GLY A 118 10.93 -7.31 -24.18
CA GLY A 118 10.66 -6.04 -24.85
C GLY A 118 9.82 -5.09 -24.01
N LEU A 119 9.77 -5.27 -22.67
CA LEU A 119 9.06 -4.39 -21.76
C LEU A 119 9.93 -3.15 -21.48
N SER A 120 9.47 -1.99 -21.92
CA SER A 120 10.09 -0.70 -21.60
C SER A 120 9.66 -0.26 -20.19
N TYR A 121 10.59 0.23 -19.38
CA TYR A 121 10.27 0.65 -18.03
C TYR A 121 11.04 1.90 -17.59
N ARG A 122 10.47 2.64 -16.64
CA ARG A 122 11.09 3.82 -16.04
C ARG A 122 10.71 3.94 -14.55
N PHE A 123 11.69 4.38 -13.73
CA PHE A 123 11.48 4.74 -12.34
C PHE A 123 11.62 6.24 -12.15
N ILE A 124 10.68 6.84 -11.44
CA ILE A 124 10.65 8.24 -11.02
C ILE A 124 10.59 8.26 -9.50
N THR A 125 11.34 9.12 -8.87
CA THR A 125 11.28 9.33 -7.42
C THR A 125 10.68 10.70 -7.13
N ASP A 126 9.66 10.72 -6.26
CA ASP A 126 9.05 11.92 -5.73
C ASP A 126 9.09 11.87 -4.20
N ASP A 127 9.97 12.65 -3.59
CA ASP A 127 10.13 12.77 -2.16
C ASP A 127 9.50 14.07 -1.60
N THR A 128 8.82 14.83 -2.43
CA THR A 128 8.20 16.12 -2.08
C THR A 128 6.78 15.96 -1.53
N ASP A 129 6.06 14.90 -1.90
CA ASP A 129 4.72 14.62 -1.40
C ASP A 129 4.79 14.01 0.01
N SER A 130 4.53 14.83 1.03
CA SER A 130 4.54 14.43 2.44
C SER A 130 3.21 13.82 2.92
N ASP A 131 2.15 13.93 2.15
CA ASP A 131 0.79 13.55 2.57
C ASP A 131 0.42 12.12 2.19
N THR A 132 1.17 11.50 1.26
CA THR A 132 0.98 10.09 0.90
C THR A 132 1.56 9.13 1.95
N HIS A 133 1.05 7.90 1.97
CA HIS A 133 1.64 6.82 2.78
C HIS A 133 3.12 6.60 2.37
N PRO A 134 4.06 6.39 3.33
CA PRO A 134 5.50 6.31 3.03
C PRO A 134 5.90 5.28 1.99
N ASN A 135 5.17 4.18 1.87
CA ASN A 135 5.43 3.09 0.94
C ASN A 135 4.39 3.09 -0.19
N THR A 136 4.22 4.23 -0.85
CA THR A 136 3.30 4.42 -1.97
C THR A 136 4.04 4.35 -3.30
N VAL A 137 3.39 3.77 -4.30
CA VAL A 137 3.82 3.77 -5.70
C VAL A 137 2.63 4.00 -6.63
N ASP A 138 2.82 4.86 -7.63
CA ASP A 138 1.97 4.93 -8.82
C ASP A 138 2.58 4.10 -9.92
N ILE A 139 1.79 3.22 -10.52
CA ILE A 139 2.17 2.35 -11.62
C ILE A 139 1.34 2.76 -12.84
N ARG A 140 1.96 3.45 -13.78
CA ARG A 140 1.36 3.81 -15.07
C ARG A 140 1.78 2.79 -16.11
N MET A 141 0.81 2.09 -16.66
CA MET A 141 0.99 1.02 -17.64
C MET A 141 0.42 1.43 -18.99
N VAL A 142 1.11 1.08 -20.07
CA VAL A 142 0.63 1.19 -21.44
C VAL A 142 0.68 -0.20 -22.06
N ASN A 143 -0.41 -0.65 -22.63
CA ASN A 143 -0.50 -1.97 -23.26
C ASN A 143 -0.20 -1.92 -24.79
N ASP A 144 -0.23 -3.08 -25.43
CA ASP A 144 0.01 -3.25 -26.87
C ASP A 144 -1.05 -2.59 -27.78
N ARG A 145 -2.21 -2.20 -27.19
CA ARG A 145 -3.27 -1.43 -27.86
C ARG A 145 -3.17 0.07 -27.61
N ASN A 146 -2.06 0.50 -27.01
CA ASN A 146 -1.83 1.89 -26.62
C ASN A 146 -2.87 2.46 -25.63
N GLN A 147 -3.49 1.58 -24.83
CA GLN A 147 -4.38 1.97 -23.74
C GLN A 147 -3.56 2.17 -22.48
N GLU A 148 -3.93 3.17 -21.71
CA GLU A 148 -3.24 3.56 -20.48
C GLU A 148 -4.07 3.24 -19.25
N MET A 149 -3.42 2.73 -18.21
CA MET A 149 -3.98 2.54 -16.88
C MET A 149 -2.98 2.99 -15.83
N THR A 150 -3.46 3.67 -14.79
CA THR A 150 -2.65 4.03 -13.62
C THR A 150 -3.25 3.40 -12.37
N VAL A 151 -2.40 2.77 -11.56
CA VAL A 151 -2.77 2.15 -10.30
C VAL A 151 -1.90 2.72 -9.19
N ARG A 152 -2.52 3.25 -8.12
CA ARG A 152 -1.82 3.63 -6.90
C ARG A 152 -1.96 2.55 -5.86
N GLY A 153 -0.82 2.08 -5.35
CA GLY A 153 -0.77 1.07 -4.31
C GLY A 153 0.08 1.49 -3.12
N GLU A 154 -0.29 0.99 -1.95
CA GLU A 154 0.39 1.21 -0.67
C GLU A 154 0.80 -0.13 -0.07
N SER A 155 2.04 -0.23 0.41
CA SER A 155 2.50 -1.37 1.18
C SER A 155 2.36 -1.10 2.68
N LEU A 156 1.52 -1.88 3.34
CA LEU A 156 1.19 -1.72 4.76
C LEU A 156 2.16 -2.46 5.70
N GLY A 157 3.13 -3.19 5.13
CA GLY A 157 4.06 -4.04 5.88
C GLY A 157 3.57 -5.49 6.00
N GLY A 158 4.52 -6.41 6.34
CA GLY A 158 4.20 -7.83 6.44
C GLY A 158 3.73 -8.49 5.14
N GLY A 159 4.00 -7.88 3.99
CA GLY A 159 3.48 -8.33 2.68
C GLY A 159 2.04 -7.88 2.39
N LYS A 160 1.36 -7.24 3.32
CA LYS A 160 0.01 -6.68 3.12
C LYS A 160 0.08 -5.43 2.27
N VAL A 161 -0.85 -5.31 1.33
CA VAL A 161 -0.93 -4.19 0.39
C VAL A 161 -2.35 -3.70 0.25
N ARG A 162 -2.48 -2.46 -0.22
CA ARG A 162 -3.76 -1.83 -0.53
C ARG A 162 -3.65 -1.08 -1.85
N ILE A 163 -4.61 -1.29 -2.75
CA ILE A 163 -4.79 -0.44 -3.93
C ILE A 163 -5.77 0.65 -3.54
N VAL A 164 -5.34 1.90 -3.67
CA VAL A 164 -6.10 3.08 -3.21
C VAL A 164 -6.64 3.92 -4.35
N LYS A 165 -6.11 3.75 -5.57
CA LYS A 165 -6.61 4.47 -6.75
C LYS A 165 -6.40 3.65 -8.02
N ILE A 166 -7.39 3.65 -8.91
CA ILE A 166 -7.29 3.13 -10.27
C ILE A 166 -7.71 4.25 -11.23
N ASN A 167 -6.80 4.68 -12.10
CA ASN A 167 -6.94 5.88 -12.91
C ASN A 167 -7.27 7.10 -12.03
N GLN A 168 -8.48 7.66 -12.18
CA GLN A 168 -8.95 8.83 -11.43
C GLN A 168 -9.94 8.46 -10.31
N VAL A 169 -10.20 7.16 -10.10
CA VAL A 169 -11.20 6.66 -9.15
C VAL A 169 -10.52 6.18 -7.88
N ASP A 170 -10.91 6.71 -6.74
CA ASP A 170 -10.48 6.21 -5.45
C ASP A 170 -11.16 4.87 -5.15
N VAL A 171 -10.37 3.91 -4.68
CA VAL A 171 -10.79 2.55 -4.36
C VAL A 171 -10.15 2.11 -3.04
N ASP A 172 -10.60 0.99 -2.50
CA ASP A 172 -9.98 0.37 -1.32
C ASP A 172 -9.99 -1.15 -1.47
N PHE A 173 -8.92 -1.69 -2.07
CA PHE A 173 -8.73 -3.13 -2.25
C PHE A 173 -7.50 -3.60 -1.50
N THR A 174 -7.67 -4.55 -0.59
CA THR A 174 -6.57 -5.11 0.22
C THR A 174 -6.01 -6.43 -0.35
N GLY A 175 -6.66 -7.01 -1.35
CA GLY A 175 -6.26 -8.31 -1.91
C GLY A 175 -6.54 -9.51 -1.00
N GLU A 176 -7.14 -9.29 0.19
CA GLU A 176 -7.45 -10.35 1.15
C GLU A 176 -8.75 -11.12 0.80
N TYR A 177 -9.54 -10.60 -0.13
CA TYR A 177 -10.80 -11.20 -0.56
C TYR A 177 -10.83 -11.36 -2.07
N SER A 178 -11.26 -12.54 -2.54
CA SER A 178 -11.62 -12.72 -3.94
C SER A 178 -12.85 -11.86 -4.23
N SER A 179 -12.66 -10.77 -4.98
CA SER A 179 -13.80 -10.00 -5.50
C SER A 179 -14.43 -10.84 -6.62
N LEU A 180 -15.64 -11.30 -6.41
CA LEU A 180 -16.48 -11.93 -7.44
C LEU A 180 -17.12 -10.84 -8.29
#